data_389e881556b20d6aa484e5c5e3b41e90
#
_entry.id   389e881556b20d6aa484e5c5e3b41e90
#
_cell.length_a   1.000
_cell.length_b   1.000
_cell.length_c   1.000
_cell.angle_alpha   90.00
_cell.angle_beta   90.00
_cell.angle_gamma   90.00
#
_symmetry.space_group_name_H-M   'P 1'
#
loop_
_entity.id
_entity.type
_entity.pdbx_description
1 polymer ?
#
loop_
_entity_poly.entity_id
_entity_poly.type
_entity_poly.pdbx_seq_one_letter_code
_entity_poly.pdbx_strand_id
1 'polypeptide(L)'
;EIASCLVGSEMCIRDRKDPYVKVVDLTRAHLEEDAGKSNHGIRPGQTGVDLNRAGTPLIEIVTEPVMRSSDEAVAYARALHALVVWLGITEGNMQNGNFRCDANVSVRPKGEEKLGTRCEIKNLNSFRFLQAAIDYEVERQIELIEDGGTVVQQTRLYDPDKNETRPMRSKEDSMDYRYFPDPDLLPCVLSPEEISGLKANLPELPQQMFERLQKEDGLSEYDAGILTSSRGVAQYYDSLAHQVKDKKAAANWVMGEVSAALNQTEGLTIENAPVSPDTLAAIMGRVADGTICLLYTSPSPRDKRQ
;
A
#
# COMPACT_ATOMS: atom_id res chain seq x y z
N GLU A 1 -15.46 1.40 -10.09
CA GLU A 1 -15.10 2.81 -9.79
C GLU A 1 -13.82 2.97 -9.00
N ILE A 2 -13.48 2.01 -8.12
CA ILE A 2 -12.12 1.95 -7.59
C ILE A 2 -11.11 1.92 -8.74
N ALA A 3 -11.43 1.22 -9.83
CA ALA A 3 -10.63 1.23 -11.06
C ALA A 3 -10.49 2.64 -11.66
N SER A 4 -11.51 3.50 -11.61
CA SER A 4 -11.42 4.87 -12.15
C SER A 4 -10.58 5.81 -11.29
N CYS A 5 -10.42 5.52 -9.99
CA CYS A 5 -9.46 6.22 -9.11
C CYS A 5 -8.02 5.68 -9.29
N LEU A 6 -7.88 4.46 -9.82
CA LEU A 6 -6.61 3.79 -10.05
C LEU A 6 -6.14 3.88 -11.50
N VAL A 7 -7.06 4.18 -12.45
CA VAL A 7 -6.73 4.37 -13.87
C VAL A 7 -5.89 5.62 -14.03
N GLY A 8 -4.66 5.44 -14.50
CA GLY A 8 -3.72 6.52 -14.67
C GLY A 8 -3.04 6.96 -13.39
N SER A 9 -2.84 6.06 -12.40
CA SER A 9 -2.03 6.39 -11.24
C SER A 9 -0.61 6.72 -11.69
N GLU A 10 -0.35 8.01 -11.85
CA GLU A 10 0.99 8.52 -12.09
C GLU A 10 1.82 8.27 -10.83
N MET A 11 2.84 7.45 -10.96
CA MET A 11 3.72 7.12 -9.86
C MET A 11 5.06 7.79 -10.05
N CYS A 12 5.43 8.64 -9.10
CA CYS A 12 6.74 9.25 -9.07
C CYS A 12 7.74 8.31 -8.37
N ILE A 13 8.74 7.83 -9.09
CA ILE A 13 9.84 7.03 -8.53
C ILE A 13 10.88 8.01 -8.00
N ARG A 14 10.89 8.24 -6.68
CA ARG A 14 11.70 9.28 -6.01
C ARG A 14 13.10 8.84 -5.60
N ASP A 15 13.35 7.54 -5.51
CA ASP A 15 14.62 7.00 -4.97
C ASP A 15 15.77 6.92 -5.98
N ARG A 16 15.62 7.52 -7.17
CA ARG A 16 16.67 7.52 -8.20
C ARG A 16 17.28 8.88 -8.39
N LYS A 17 18.54 8.90 -8.86
CA LYS A 17 19.25 10.14 -9.25
C LYS A 17 18.48 10.98 -10.27
N ASP A 18 17.67 10.32 -11.10
CA ASP A 18 16.80 10.94 -12.10
C ASP A 18 15.35 10.48 -11.83
N PRO A 19 14.57 11.22 -11.04
CA PRO A 19 13.17 10.89 -10.76
C PRO A 19 12.33 11.00 -12.04
N TYR A 20 11.45 10.03 -12.27
CA TYR A 20 10.52 10.02 -13.39
C TYR A 20 9.14 9.55 -12.95
N VAL A 21 8.14 9.96 -13.70
CA VAL A 21 6.75 9.50 -13.51
C VAL A 21 6.52 8.24 -14.34
N LYS A 22 6.00 7.20 -13.70
CA LYS A 22 5.59 5.96 -14.36
C LYS A 22 4.08 5.81 -14.27
N VAL A 23 3.43 5.75 -15.43
CA VAL A 23 2.01 5.39 -15.51
C VAL A 23 1.89 3.87 -15.54
N VAL A 24 1.06 3.33 -14.66
CA VAL A 24 0.75 1.90 -14.60
C VAL A 24 -0.73 1.72 -14.87
N ASP A 25 -1.04 1.24 -16.06
CA ASP A 25 -2.41 0.98 -16.47
C ASP A 25 -2.94 -0.30 -15.80
N LEU A 26 -4.24 -0.30 -15.54
CA LEU A 26 -4.94 -1.45 -14.99
C LEU A 26 -5.68 -2.20 -16.10
N THR A 27 -5.49 -3.50 -16.15
CA THR A 27 -6.29 -4.39 -17.00
C THR A 27 -7.71 -4.50 -16.45
N ARG A 28 -7.83 -4.70 -15.13
CA ARG A 28 -9.11 -4.85 -14.44
C ARG A 28 -8.97 -4.72 -12.94
N ALA A 29 -10.09 -4.44 -12.29
CA ALA A 29 -10.31 -4.69 -10.88
C ALA A 29 -11.66 -5.37 -10.72
N HIS A 30 -11.74 -6.48 -10.00
CA HIS A 30 -12.99 -7.19 -9.77
C HIS A 30 -13.11 -7.66 -8.33
N LEU A 31 -14.35 -7.91 -7.89
CA LEU A 31 -14.67 -8.42 -6.57
C LEU A 31 -14.68 -9.94 -6.58
N GLU A 32 -14.15 -10.53 -5.53
CA GLU A 32 -14.10 -11.96 -5.25
C GLU A 32 -14.49 -12.21 -3.80
N GLU A 33 -14.59 -13.48 -3.45
CA GLU A 33 -14.63 -13.95 -2.07
C GLU A 33 -13.35 -14.69 -1.73
N ASP A 34 -12.80 -14.44 -0.53
CA ASP A 34 -11.62 -15.18 -0.08
C ASP A 34 -11.99 -16.63 0.24
N ALA A 35 -11.12 -17.55 -0.14
CA ALA A 35 -11.34 -18.97 0.04
C ALA A 35 -10.90 -19.45 1.42
N GLY A 36 -11.48 -20.58 1.85
CA GLY A 36 -10.95 -21.32 2.98
C GLY A 36 -9.55 -21.88 2.69
N LYS A 37 -8.78 -22.13 3.74
CA LYS A 37 -7.40 -22.62 3.66
C LYS A 37 -7.32 -24.08 4.13
N SER A 38 -6.68 -24.94 3.33
CA SER A 38 -6.34 -26.30 3.74
C SER A 38 -4.97 -26.34 4.40
N ASN A 39 -4.92 -26.76 5.65
CA ASN A 39 -3.68 -26.91 6.42
C ASN A 39 -3.31 -28.40 6.48
N HIS A 40 -2.35 -28.80 5.64
CA HIS A 40 -1.83 -30.16 5.62
C HIS A 40 -0.76 -30.35 6.71
N GLY A 41 -0.76 -31.51 7.36
CA GLY A 41 0.28 -31.88 8.31
C GLY A 41 0.05 -31.43 9.77
N ILE A 42 -1.12 -30.93 10.12
CA ILE A 42 -1.48 -30.67 11.53
C ILE A 42 -1.46 -31.98 12.34
N ARG A 43 -1.93 -33.08 11.72
CA ARG A 43 -1.83 -34.44 12.25
C ARG A 43 -1.58 -35.41 11.09
N PRO A 44 -0.84 -36.54 11.31
CA PRO A 44 -0.64 -37.52 10.28
C PRO A 44 -1.97 -38.03 9.71
N GLY A 45 -2.11 -38.00 8.39
CA GLY A 45 -3.30 -38.47 7.69
C GLY A 45 -4.54 -37.57 7.79
N GLN A 46 -4.41 -36.37 8.36
CA GLN A 46 -5.52 -35.42 8.49
C GLN A 46 -5.16 -34.08 7.84
N THR A 47 -6.15 -33.45 7.23
CA THR A 47 -6.08 -32.08 6.71
C THR A 47 -7.03 -31.22 7.54
N GLY A 48 -6.50 -30.18 8.17
CA GLY A 48 -7.31 -29.15 8.81
C GLY A 48 -7.90 -28.22 7.76
N VAL A 49 -9.11 -27.75 7.98
CA VAL A 49 -9.75 -26.71 7.16
C VAL A 49 -9.91 -25.46 8.00
N ASP A 50 -9.33 -24.37 7.56
CA ASP A 50 -9.45 -23.05 8.16
C ASP A 50 -10.38 -22.18 7.31
N LEU A 51 -11.52 -21.82 7.87
CA LEU A 51 -12.56 -21.03 7.22
C LEU A 51 -12.62 -19.57 7.72
N ASN A 52 -11.64 -19.14 8.53
CA ASN A 52 -11.67 -17.80 9.14
C ASN A 52 -11.83 -16.66 8.13
N ARG A 53 -11.35 -16.84 6.91
CA ARG A 53 -11.42 -15.84 5.85
C ARG A 53 -12.39 -16.23 4.72
N ALA A 54 -12.99 -17.40 4.76
CA ALA A 54 -13.92 -17.84 3.74
C ALA A 54 -15.12 -16.89 3.64
N GLY A 55 -15.45 -16.44 2.42
CA GLY A 55 -16.52 -15.48 2.18
C GLY A 55 -16.17 -14.01 2.52
N THR A 56 -14.95 -13.72 2.98
CA THR A 56 -14.52 -12.32 3.15
C THR A 56 -14.39 -11.63 1.80
N PRO A 57 -14.98 -10.45 1.60
CA PRO A 57 -14.83 -9.72 0.34
C PRO A 57 -13.36 -9.48 0.00
N LEU A 58 -13.00 -9.76 -1.23
CA LEU A 58 -11.66 -9.58 -1.80
C LEU A 58 -11.78 -8.77 -3.08
N ILE A 59 -10.85 -7.85 -3.30
CA ILE A 59 -10.69 -7.17 -4.58
C ILE A 59 -9.38 -7.61 -5.22
N GLU A 60 -9.42 -8.12 -6.45
CA GLU A 60 -8.23 -8.37 -7.27
C GLU A 60 -8.00 -7.20 -8.22
N ILE A 61 -6.79 -6.64 -8.20
CA ILE A 61 -6.38 -5.54 -9.06
C ILE A 61 -5.24 -6.04 -9.95
N VAL A 62 -5.45 -6.05 -11.26
CA VAL A 62 -4.49 -6.56 -12.24
C VAL A 62 -3.98 -5.41 -13.10
N THR A 63 -2.66 -5.29 -13.20
CA THR A 63 -1.98 -4.27 -14.01
C THR A 63 -1.66 -4.78 -15.41
N GLU A 64 -1.54 -3.85 -16.36
CA GLU A 64 -0.86 -4.10 -17.61
C GLU A 64 0.65 -4.35 -17.38
N PRO A 65 1.33 -5.13 -18.24
CA PRO A 65 2.74 -5.47 -18.07
C PRO A 65 3.67 -4.32 -18.51
N VAL A 66 3.50 -3.15 -17.89
CA VAL A 66 4.23 -1.91 -18.23
C VAL A 66 5.45 -1.66 -17.36
N MET A 67 5.59 -2.33 -16.22
CA MET A 67 6.74 -2.20 -15.33
C MET A 67 7.97 -2.88 -15.91
N ARG A 68 9.16 -2.32 -15.67
CA ARG A 68 10.42 -2.76 -16.29
C ARG A 68 11.54 -3.03 -15.28
N SER A 69 11.28 -2.89 -13.99
CA SER A 69 12.22 -3.20 -12.92
C SER A 69 11.48 -3.60 -11.63
N SER A 70 12.21 -4.25 -10.73
CA SER A 70 11.71 -4.55 -9.38
C SER A 70 11.41 -3.27 -8.58
N ASP A 71 12.20 -2.21 -8.78
CA ASP A 71 11.96 -0.90 -8.14
C ASP A 71 10.61 -0.30 -8.58
N GLU A 72 10.28 -0.36 -9.88
CA GLU A 72 8.98 0.09 -10.40
C GLU A 72 7.83 -0.72 -9.78
N ALA A 73 8.00 -2.04 -9.68
CA ALA A 73 7.00 -2.92 -9.09
C ALA A 73 6.77 -2.62 -7.59
N VAL A 74 7.85 -2.43 -6.84
CA VAL A 74 7.78 -2.08 -5.41
C VAL A 74 7.17 -0.70 -5.21
N ALA A 75 7.56 0.28 -6.00
CA ALA A 75 7.02 1.63 -5.90
C ALA A 75 5.51 1.63 -6.20
N TYR A 76 5.07 0.94 -7.25
CA TYR A 76 3.65 0.75 -7.56
C TYR A 76 2.90 0.06 -6.41
N ALA A 77 3.43 -1.06 -5.91
CA ALA A 77 2.79 -1.81 -4.82
C ALA A 77 2.66 -0.98 -3.54
N ARG A 78 3.64 -0.14 -3.22
CA ARG A 78 3.58 0.81 -2.09
C ARG A 78 2.52 1.89 -2.30
N ALA A 79 2.46 2.48 -3.49
CA ALA A 79 1.46 3.50 -3.82
C ALA A 79 0.04 2.93 -3.75
N LEU A 80 -0.18 1.75 -4.32
CA LEU A 80 -1.47 1.07 -4.25
C LEU A 80 -1.84 0.69 -2.80
N HIS A 81 -0.89 0.15 -2.04
CA HIS A 81 -1.08 -0.17 -0.63
C HIS A 81 -1.50 1.08 0.17
N ALA A 82 -0.76 2.18 0.03
CA ALA A 82 -1.09 3.43 0.70
C ALA A 82 -2.51 3.91 0.34
N LEU A 83 -2.89 3.82 -0.94
CA LEU A 83 -4.21 4.21 -1.42
C LEU A 83 -5.34 3.36 -0.81
N VAL A 84 -5.22 2.03 -0.82
CA VAL A 84 -6.29 1.15 -0.32
C VAL A 84 -6.42 1.22 1.20
N VAL A 85 -5.32 1.46 1.92
CA VAL A 85 -5.34 1.74 3.37
C VAL A 85 -5.99 3.11 3.64
N TRP A 86 -5.63 4.14 2.89
CA TRP A 86 -6.22 5.48 3.00
C TRP A 86 -7.73 5.47 2.79
N LEU A 87 -8.20 4.71 1.82
CA LEU A 87 -9.64 4.56 1.53
C LEU A 87 -10.37 3.68 2.57
N GLY A 88 -9.63 3.04 3.49
CA GLY A 88 -10.21 2.15 4.50
C GLY A 88 -10.71 0.81 3.93
N ILE A 89 -10.22 0.42 2.75
CA ILE A 89 -10.58 -0.85 2.11
C ILE A 89 -9.93 -2.02 2.85
N THR A 90 -8.71 -1.83 3.35
CA THR A 90 -7.93 -2.83 4.08
C THR A 90 -7.04 -2.18 5.14
N GLU A 91 -6.67 -2.95 6.15
CA GLU A 91 -5.61 -2.56 7.11
C GLU A 91 -4.21 -2.63 6.49
N GLY A 92 -4.06 -3.25 5.35
CA GLY A 92 -2.81 -3.34 4.61
C GLY A 92 -1.74 -4.27 5.19
N ASN A 93 -2.06 -5.10 6.17
CA ASN A 93 -1.08 -6.01 6.75
C ASN A 93 -0.76 -7.17 5.79
N MET A 94 0.44 -7.14 5.21
CA MET A 94 0.90 -8.15 4.26
C MET A 94 1.16 -9.51 4.93
N GLN A 95 1.62 -9.52 6.18
CA GLN A 95 1.89 -10.77 6.91
C GLN A 95 0.59 -11.51 7.26
N ASN A 96 -0.44 -10.77 7.60
CA ASN A 96 -1.78 -11.31 7.86
C ASN A 96 -2.55 -11.60 6.56
N GLY A 97 -1.99 -11.27 5.39
CA GLY A 97 -2.62 -11.48 4.09
C GLY A 97 -3.77 -10.52 3.79
N ASN A 98 -3.84 -9.37 4.47
CA ASN A 98 -4.83 -8.32 4.18
C ASN A 98 -4.47 -7.53 2.93
N PHE A 99 -3.21 -7.52 2.55
CA PHE A 99 -2.71 -7.07 1.27
C PHE A 99 -1.78 -8.16 0.73
N ARG A 100 -2.14 -8.73 -0.42
CA ARG A 100 -1.37 -9.79 -1.08
C ARG A 100 -0.88 -9.27 -2.42
N CYS A 101 0.30 -9.70 -2.82
CA CYS A 101 0.90 -9.32 -4.08
C CYS A 101 1.48 -10.57 -4.74
N ASP A 102 1.10 -10.82 -5.98
CA ASP A 102 1.69 -11.84 -6.85
C ASP A 102 2.41 -11.14 -8.01
N ALA A 103 3.60 -11.60 -8.38
CA ALA A 103 4.37 -10.99 -9.45
C ALA A 103 4.44 -11.92 -10.67
N ASN A 104 4.06 -11.39 -11.84
CA ASN A 104 4.28 -12.06 -13.12
C ASN A 104 5.54 -11.50 -13.77
N VAL A 105 6.57 -12.33 -13.92
CA VAL A 105 7.89 -11.93 -14.42
C VAL A 105 8.20 -12.66 -15.71
N SER A 106 8.66 -11.91 -16.71
CA SER A 106 9.24 -12.44 -17.95
C SER A 106 10.41 -11.57 -18.40
N VAL A 107 11.36 -12.15 -19.10
CA VAL A 107 12.50 -11.45 -19.71
C VAL A 107 12.45 -11.56 -21.22
N ARG A 108 13.03 -10.56 -21.90
CA ARG A 108 13.17 -10.52 -23.35
C ARG A 108 14.45 -9.78 -23.76
N PRO A 109 15.01 -10.04 -24.95
CA PRO A 109 16.12 -9.26 -25.46
C PRO A 109 15.77 -7.77 -25.57
N LYS A 110 16.75 -6.92 -25.31
CA LYS A 110 16.60 -5.47 -25.40
C LYS A 110 16.27 -5.08 -26.85
N GLY A 111 15.15 -4.36 -27.03
CA GLY A 111 14.67 -3.92 -28.35
C GLY A 111 13.55 -4.80 -28.93
N GLU A 112 13.27 -5.97 -28.37
CA GLU A 112 12.11 -6.76 -28.74
C GLU A 112 10.84 -6.21 -28.10
N GLU A 113 9.73 -6.17 -28.89
CA GLU A 113 8.42 -5.74 -28.37
C GLU A 113 7.66 -6.88 -27.72
N LYS A 114 7.81 -8.11 -28.27
CA LYS A 114 7.09 -9.28 -27.78
C LYS A 114 7.61 -9.69 -26.39
N LEU A 115 6.68 -9.81 -25.43
CA LEU A 115 7.01 -10.29 -24.08
C LEU A 115 7.45 -11.77 -24.12
N GLY A 116 8.38 -12.11 -23.24
CA GLY A 116 8.81 -13.49 -23.02
C GLY A 116 7.75 -14.31 -22.26
N THR A 117 8.06 -15.59 -22.05
CA THR A 117 7.22 -16.49 -21.24
C THR A 117 7.25 -16.06 -19.77
N ARG A 118 6.10 -15.85 -19.19
CA ARG A 118 5.98 -15.39 -17.80
C ARG A 118 6.01 -16.55 -16.81
N CYS A 119 6.58 -16.27 -15.64
CA CYS A 119 6.41 -17.06 -14.42
C CYS A 119 5.68 -16.21 -13.38
N GLU A 120 4.70 -16.80 -12.72
CA GLU A 120 4.00 -16.18 -11.58
C GLU A 120 4.76 -16.52 -10.30
N ILE A 121 5.02 -15.51 -9.47
CA ILE A 121 5.70 -15.70 -8.18
C ILE A 121 4.72 -15.39 -7.07
N LYS A 122 4.58 -16.33 -6.13
CA LYS A 122 3.72 -16.23 -4.95
C LYS A 122 4.54 -16.18 -3.65
N ASN A 123 3.87 -15.96 -2.52
CA ASN A 123 4.45 -15.85 -1.17
C ASN A 123 5.27 -14.56 -0.96
N LEU A 124 4.78 -13.45 -1.48
CA LEU A 124 5.43 -12.14 -1.42
C LEU A 124 4.84 -11.32 -0.25
N ASN A 125 5.21 -11.69 0.98
CA ASN A 125 4.61 -11.16 2.22
C ASN A 125 5.23 -9.85 2.71
N SER A 126 6.06 -9.20 1.91
CA SER A 126 6.62 -7.87 2.14
C SER A 126 7.10 -7.25 0.84
N PHE A 127 7.24 -5.92 0.81
CA PHE A 127 7.82 -5.22 -0.35
C PHE A 127 9.27 -5.62 -0.62
N ARG A 128 10.03 -5.93 0.44
CA ARG A 128 11.40 -6.46 0.30
C ARG A 128 11.40 -7.83 -0.39
N PHE A 129 10.46 -8.70 -0.04
CA PHE A 129 10.33 -10.02 -0.68
C PHE A 129 9.88 -9.89 -2.13
N LEU A 130 8.98 -8.95 -2.42
CA LEU A 130 8.57 -8.63 -3.79
C LEU A 130 9.79 -8.24 -4.65
N GLN A 131 10.62 -7.33 -4.16
CA GLN A 131 11.83 -6.91 -4.87
C GLN A 131 12.80 -8.06 -5.09
N ALA A 132 13.19 -8.74 -4.02
CA ALA A 132 14.17 -9.82 -4.09
C ALA A 132 13.71 -10.99 -4.97
N ALA A 133 12.43 -11.32 -4.93
CA ALA A 133 11.85 -12.38 -5.75
C ALA A 133 11.84 -12.04 -7.25
N ILE A 134 11.54 -10.79 -7.60
CA ILE A 134 11.58 -10.32 -9.00
C ILE A 134 13.02 -10.34 -9.50
N ASP A 135 13.97 -9.80 -8.73
CA ASP A 135 15.39 -9.75 -9.11
C ASP A 135 15.93 -11.16 -9.33
N TYR A 136 15.69 -12.08 -8.38
CA TYR A 136 16.10 -13.47 -8.51
C TYR A 136 15.49 -14.15 -9.76
N GLU A 137 14.20 -13.95 -9.99
CA GLU A 137 13.52 -14.60 -11.12
C GLU A 137 14.00 -14.04 -12.47
N VAL A 138 14.31 -12.75 -12.54
CA VAL A 138 14.92 -12.13 -13.73
C VAL A 138 16.28 -12.76 -14.03
N GLU A 139 17.17 -12.85 -13.03
CA GLU A 139 18.49 -13.48 -13.17
C GLU A 139 18.37 -14.94 -13.61
N ARG A 140 17.52 -15.72 -12.93
CA ARG A 140 17.28 -17.11 -13.28
C ARG A 140 16.79 -17.31 -14.72
N GLN A 141 15.87 -16.46 -15.19
CA GLN A 141 15.36 -16.56 -16.57
C GLN A 141 16.41 -16.18 -17.60
N ILE A 142 17.24 -15.17 -17.30
CA ILE A 142 18.37 -14.76 -18.17
C ILE A 142 19.37 -15.90 -18.28
N GLU A 143 19.87 -16.44 -17.16
CA GLU A 143 20.81 -17.56 -17.13
C GLU A 143 20.29 -18.77 -17.91
N LEU A 144 19.01 -19.14 -17.67
CA LEU A 144 18.40 -20.26 -18.36
C LEU A 144 18.40 -20.08 -19.89
N ILE A 145 18.10 -18.87 -20.38
CA ILE A 145 18.04 -18.56 -21.81
C ILE A 145 19.46 -18.51 -22.41
N GLU A 146 20.43 -17.93 -21.71
CA GLU A 146 21.83 -17.86 -22.13
C GLU A 146 22.48 -19.25 -22.23
N ASP A 147 22.08 -20.17 -21.35
CA ASP A 147 22.47 -21.59 -21.39
C ASP A 147 21.75 -22.41 -22.49
N GLY A 148 20.93 -21.75 -23.31
CA GLY A 148 20.20 -22.39 -24.42
C GLY A 148 18.91 -23.11 -23.99
N GLY A 149 18.47 -22.93 -22.76
CA GLY A 149 17.19 -23.44 -22.24
C GLY A 149 16.01 -22.60 -22.64
N THR A 150 14.83 -23.01 -22.21
CA THR A 150 13.56 -22.32 -22.50
C THR A 150 12.77 -22.11 -21.21
N VAL A 151 12.28 -20.90 -20.99
CA VAL A 151 11.40 -20.59 -19.85
C VAL A 151 10.04 -21.24 -20.07
N VAL A 152 9.60 -22.04 -19.10
CA VAL A 152 8.27 -22.68 -19.10
C VAL A 152 7.35 -21.87 -18.20
N GLN A 153 6.12 -21.61 -18.68
CA GLN A 153 5.11 -20.92 -17.89
C GLN A 153 4.73 -21.77 -16.67
N GLN A 154 4.94 -21.23 -15.48
CA GLN A 154 4.68 -21.93 -14.23
C GLN A 154 4.45 -20.97 -13.08
N THR A 155 3.80 -21.45 -12.02
CA THR A 155 3.73 -20.75 -10.73
C THR A 155 4.91 -21.20 -9.87
N ARG A 156 5.59 -20.23 -9.26
CA ARG A 156 6.75 -20.44 -8.41
C ARG A 156 6.50 -19.84 -7.02
N LEU A 157 7.06 -20.41 -6.00
CA LEU A 157 7.00 -19.95 -4.62
C LEU A 157 8.34 -19.30 -4.25
N TYR A 158 8.30 -18.08 -3.73
CA TYR A 158 9.50 -17.44 -3.19
C TYR A 158 9.82 -17.99 -1.79
N ASP A 159 11.07 -18.40 -1.60
CA ASP A 159 11.64 -18.83 -0.32
C ASP A 159 12.57 -17.72 0.21
N PRO A 160 12.14 -16.96 1.25
CA PRO A 160 12.92 -15.85 1.76
C PRO A 160 14.20 -16.28 2.50
N ASP A 161 14.25 -17.50 3.04
CA ASP A 161 15.40 -17.99 3.80
C ASP A 161 16.59 -18.31 2.86
N LYS A 162 16.26 -18.79 1.66
CA LYS A 162 17.25 -19.12 0.64
C LYS A 162 17.41 -18.04 -0.43
N ASN A 163 16.53 -17.05 -0.44
CA ASN A 163 16.42 -16.03 -1.47
C ASN A 163 16.33 -16.65 -2.87
N GLU A 164 15.45 -17.63 -3.06
CA GLU A 164 15.25 -18.31 -4.34
C GLU A 164 13.76 -18.51 -4.65
N THR A 165 13.42 -18.69 -5.93
CA THR A 165 12.09 -19.13 -6.33
C THR A 165 12.12 -20.64 -6.65
N ARG A 166 11.10 -21.38 -6.22
CA ARG A 166 10.94 -22.81 -6.51
C ARG A 166 9.65 -23.08 -7.27
N PRO A 167 9.65 -24.01 -8.23
CA PRO A 167 8.42 -24.39 -8.89
C PRO A 167 7.44 -24.97 -7.87
N MET A 168 6.20 -24.52 -7.90
CA MET A 168 5.13 -25.22 -7.22
C MET A 168 4.88 -26.54 -7.96
N ARG A 169 4.53 -27.61 -7.23
CA ARG A 169 4.07 -28.84 -7.89
C ARG A 169 2.95 -28.47 -8.86
N SER A 170 3.16 -28.78 -10.14
CA SER A 170 2.09 -28.65 -11.13
C SER A 170 0.95 -29.53 -10.65
N LYS A 171 -0.15 -28.95 -10.22
CA LYS A 171 -1.43 -29.63 -10.32
C LYS A 171 -1.70 -29.63 -11.82
N GLU A 172 -1.51 -30.78 -12.43
CA GLU A 172 -1.95 -31.03 -13.78
C GLU A 172 -3.42 -30.56 -13.86
N ASP A 173 -3.68 -29.66 -14.79
CA ASP A 173 -5.01 -29.26 -15.25
C ASP A 173 -6.01 -28.66 -14.24
N SER A 174 -5.62 -27.59 -13.57
CA SER A 174 -6.62 -26.73 -12.96
C SER A 174 -6.83 -25.46 -13.78
N MET A 175 -7.20 -25.61 -15.04
CA MET A 175 -7.58 -24.50 -15.93
C MET A 175 -9.06 -24.10 -15.78
N ASP A 176 -9.80 -24.75 -14.91
CA ASP A 176 -11.20 -24.46 -14.66
C ASP A 176 -11.35 -23.47 -13.49
N TYR A 177 -11.05 -22.20 -13.74
CA TYR A 177 -11.31 -21.10 -12.81
C TYR A 177 -12.81 -20.79 -12.67
N ARG A 178 -13.69 -21.48 -13.40
CA ARG A 178 -15.14 -21.28 -13.35
C ARG A 178 -15.57 -19.80 -13.39
N TYR A 179 -14.99 -19.03 -14.28
CA TYR A 179 -15.40 -17.64 -14.54
C TYR A 179 -16.77 -17.59 -15.22
N PHE A 180 -17.79 -17.99 -14.48
CA PHE A 180 -19.18 -17.81 -14.87
C PHE A 180 -19.93 -17.15 -13.71
N PRO A 181 -20.92 -16.30 -13.99
CA PRO A 181 -21.74 -15.71 -12.95
C PRO A 181 -22.43 -16.80 -12.13
N ASP A 182 -22.42 -16.66 -10.80
CA ASP A 182 -23.20 -17.53 -9.94
C ASP A 182 -24.68 -17.37 -10.30
N PRO A 183 -25.41 -18.47 -10.58
CA PRO A 183 -26.82 -18.42 -10.98
C PRO A 183 -27.72 -17.85 -9.88
N ASP A 184 -27.32 -17.92 -8.63
CA ASP A 184 -28.08 -17.43 -7.48
C ASP A 184 -27.83 -15.92 -7.20
N LEU A 185 -26.84 -15.31 -7.85
CA LEU A 185 -26.55 -13.90 -7.71
C LEU A 185 -27.14 -13.08 -8.86
N LEU A 186 -27.94 -12.08 -8.52
CA LEU A 186 -28.46 -11.13 -9.49
C LEU A 186 -27.36 -10.17 -9.94
N PRO A 187 -27.39 -9.72 -11.23
CA PRO A 187 -26.49 -8.69 -11.68
C PRO A 187 -26.61 -7.42 -10.83
N CYS A 188 -25.48 -6.91 -10.35
CA CYS A 188 -25.40 -5.62 -9.69
C CYS A 188 -25.27 -4.54 -10.76
N VAL A 189 -26.32 -3.77 -10.97
CA VAL A 189 -26.33 -2.67 -11.94
C VAL A 189 -26.28 -1.34 -11.19
N LEU A 190 -25.21 -0.57 -11.40
CA LEU A 190 -25.07 0.78 -10.86
C LEU A 190 -25.51 1.80 -11.92
N SER A 191 -26.40 2.70 -11.55
CA SER A 191 -26.81 3.81 -12.40
C SER A 191 -25.71 4.87 -12.51
N PRO A 192 -25.69 5.68 -13.58
CA PRO A 192 -24.77 6.80 -13.69
C PRO A 192 -24.88 7.80 -12.52
N GLU A 193 -26.07 7.95 -11.96
CA GLU A 193 -26.36 8.83 -10.81
C GLU A 193 -25.72 8.30 -9.54
N GLU A 194 -25.83 6.99 -9.27
CA GLU A 194 -25.18 6.33 -8.12
C GLU A 194 -23.65 6.44 -8.24
N ILE A 195 -23.11 6.21 -9.45
CA ILE A 195 -21.70 6.36 -9.74
C ILE A 195 -21.22 7.79 -9.48
N SER A 196 -21.99 8.80 -9.92
CA SER A 196 -21.65 10.20 -9.71
C SER A 196 -21.73 10.57 -8.22
N GLY A 197 -22.73 10.03 -7.51
CA GLY A 197 -22.85 10.19 -6.06
C GLY A 197 -21.66 9.60 -5.28
N LEU A 198 -21.21 8.41 -5.66
CA LEU A 198 -20.02 7.80 -5.07
C LEU A 198 -18.77 8.64 -5.32
N LYS A 199 -18.58 9.15 -6.54
CA LYS A 199 -17.45 10.05 -6.87
C LYS A 199 -17.44 11.32 -6.04
N ALA A 200 -18.61 11.94 -5.86
CA ALA A 200 -18.75 13.17 -5.08
C ALA A 200 -18.44 12.96 -3.58
N ASN A 201 -18.61 11.73 -3.08
CA ASN A 201 -18.38 11.37 -1.68
C ASN A 201 -17.00 10.72 -1.43
N LEU A 202 -16.17 10.61 -2.47
CA LEU A 202 -14.80 10.11 -2.26
C LEU A 202 -14.01 11.10 -1.37
N PRO A 203 -13.27 10.61 -0.39
CA PRO A 203 -12.36 11.47 0.37
C PRO A 203 -11.26 12.02 -0.54
N GLU A 204 -10.69 13.16 -0.15
CA GLU A 204 -9.48 13.65 -0.80
C GLU A 204 -8.39 12.56 -0.77
N LEU A 205 -7.79 12.29 -1.93
CA LEU A 205 -6.78 11.24 -2.06
C LEU A 205 -5.42 11.70 -1.52
N PRO A 206 -4.54 10.78 -1.09
CA PRO A 206 -3.23 11.13 -0.53
C PRO A 206 -2.42 12.07 -1.41
N GLN A 207 -2.40 11.81 -2.72
CA GLN A 207 -1.66 12.63 -3.67
C GLN A 207 -2.26 14.04 -3.82
N GLN A 208 -3.59 14.14 -3.86
CA GLN A 208 -4.28 15.44 -3.94
C GLN A 208 -4.01 16.28 -2.67
N MET A 209 -4.09 15.65 -1.51
CA MET A 209 -3.77 16.31 -0.25
C MET A 209 -2.31 16.74 -0.18
N PHE A 210 -1.39 15.87 -0.59
CA PHE A 210 0.02 16.20 -0.67
C PHE A 210 0.30 17.46 -1.51
N GLU A 211 -0.30 17.55 -2.69
CA GLU A 211 -0.18 18.73 -3.56
C GLU A 211 -0.84 19.98 -2.97
N ARG A 212 -2.00 19.81 -2.34
CA ARG A 212 -2.69 20.90 -1.63
C ARG A 212 -1.86 21.46 -0.48
N LEU A 213 -1.28 20.60 0.36
CA LEU A 213 -0.45 21.01 1.49
C LEU A 213 0.79 21.82 1.04
N GLN A 214 1.39 21.44 -0.08
CA GLN A 214 2.49 22.23 -0.65
C GLN A 214 2.02 23.57 -1.20
N LYS A 215 0.93 23.58 -1.96
CA LYS A 215 0.45 24.75 -2.69
C LYS A 215 -0.24 25.78 -1.79
N GLU A 216 -1.10 25.31 -0.89
CA GLU A 216 -1.96 26.18 -0.07
C GLU A 216 -1.36 26.46 1.31
N ASP A 217 -0.70 25.45 1.91
CA ASP A 217 -0.11 25.57 3.24
C ASP A 217 1.38 25.95 3.20
N GLY A 218 1.99 25.94 2.00
CA GLY A 218 3.40 26.30 1.81
C GLY A 218 4.37 25.32 2.44
N LEU A 219 3.96 24.05 2.64
CA LEU A 219 4.81 23.03 3.23
C LEU A 219 5.85 22.53 2.25
N SER A 220 6.98 22.06 2.79
CA SER A 220 7.98 21.36 1.99
C SER A 220 7.46 20.03 1.49
N GLU A 221 8.07 19.49 0.43
CA GLU A 221 7.78 18.14 -0.07
C GLU A 221 7.94 17.08 1.02
N TYR A 222 8.97 17.22 1.86
CA TYR A 222 9.23 16.34 2.98
C TYR A 222 8.12 16.39 4.03
N ASP A 223 7.70 17.58 4.46
CA ASP A 223 6.66 17.75 5.48
C ASP A 223 5.31 17.24 4.96
N ALA A 224 4.94 17.63 3.75
CA ALA A 224 3.71 17.14 3.11
C ALA A 224 3.70 15.61 2.97
N GLY A 225 4.84 15.01 2.63
CA GLY A 225 4.99 13.55 2.52
C GLY A 225 4.79 12.82 3.85
N ILE A 226 5.32 13.36 4.95
CA ILE A 226 5.12 12.78 6.29
C ILE A 226 3.65 12.92 6.71
N LEU A 227 3.07 14.09 6.57
CA LEU A 227 1.69 14.36 6.98
C LEU A 227 0.66 13.56 6.18
N THR A 228 0.96 13.19 4.94
CA THR A 228 0.10 12.35 4.11
C THR A 228 0.47 10.87 4.15
N SER A 229 1.36 10.45 5.06
CA SER A 229 1.76 9.05 5.21
C SER A 229 0.64 8.14 5.73
N SER A 230 -0.29 8.68 6.51
CA SER A 230 -1.50 8.00 6.94
C SER A 230 -2.69 8.96 7.00
N ARG A 231 -3.89 8.41 6.81
CA ARG A 231 -5.13 9.19 6.82
C ARG A 231 -5.35 9.87 8.17
N GLY A 232 -5.07 9.18 9.28
CA GLY A 232 -5.26 9.74 10.62
C GLY A 232 -4.36 10.95 10.86
N VAL A 233 -3.07 10.86 10.51
CA VAL A 233 -2.13 11.99 10.64
C VAL A 233 -2.57 13.17 9.78
N ALA A 234 -2.98 12.88 8.55
CA ALA A 234 -3.44 13.90 7.61
C ALA A 234 -4.69 14.63 8.12
N GLN A 235 -5.69 13.90 8.62
CA GLN A 235 -6.91 14.47 9.18
C GLN A 235 -6.64 15.26 10.47
N TYR A 236 -5.75 14.77 11.32
CA TYR A 236 -5.34 15.49 12.52
C TYR A 236 -4.68 16.82 12.17
N TYR A 237 -3.72 16.80 11.24
CA TYR A 237 -3.07 18.01 10.76
C TYR A 237 -4.07 18.98 10.12
N ASP A 238 -4.91 18.51 9.23
CA ASP A 238 -5.88 19.34 8.52
C ASP A 238 -6.84 20.03 9.50
N SER A 239 -7.35 19.28 10.49
CA SER A 239 -8.20 19.83 11.55
C SER A 239 -7.47 20.90 12.38
N LEU A 240 -6.19 20.72 12.66
CA LEU A 240 -5.36 21.69 13.36
C LEU A 240 -5.08 22.93 12.48
N ALA A 241 -4.70 22.71 11.23
CA ALA A 241 -4.29 23.76 10.29
C ALA A 241 -5.43 24.76 9.98
N HIS A 242 -6.67 24.31 10.04
CA HIS A 242 -7.86 25.19 9.90
C HIS A 242 -8.04 26.16 11.08
N GLN A 243 -7.46 25.88 12.24
CA GLN A 243 -7.64 26.66 13.46
C GLN A 243 -6.48 27.59 13.78
N VAL A 244 -5.34 27.43 13.11
CA VAL A 244 -4.13 28.20 13.38
C VAL A 244 -3.69 29.03 12.17
N LYS A 245 -3.00 30.13 12.44
CA LYS A 245 -2.49 31.01 11.35
C LYS A 245 -1.22 30.46 10.72
N ASP A 246 -0.33 29.89 11.55
CA ASP A 246 0.97 29.35 11.12
C ASP A 246 0.84 27.85 10.87
N LYS A 247 0.57 27.50 9.62
CA LYS A 247 0.38 26.12 9.18
C LYS A 247 1.68 25.33 9.22
N LYS A 248 2.82 25.99 9.03
CA LYS A 248 4.13 25.33 9.14
C LYS A 248 4.47 24.99 10.60
N ALA A 249 4.14 25.88 11.53
CA ALA A 249 4.25 25.54 12.95
C ALA A 249 3.34 24.37 13.31
N ALA A 250 2.10 24.33 12.80
CA ALA A 250 1.20 23.19 13.00
C ALA A 250 1.80 21.88 12.49
N ALA A 251 2.37 21.88 11.30
CA ALA A 251 3.07 20.71 10.75
C ALA A 251 4.20 20.25 11.67
N ASN A 252 5.05 21.17 12.13
CA ASN A 252 6.15 20.84 13.05
C ASN A 252 5.65 20.24 14.36
N TRP A 253 4.57 20.76 14.94
CA TRP A 253 3.96 20.22 16.17
C TRP A 253 3.44 18.80 15.97
N VAL A 254 2.77 18.54 14.86
CA VAL A 254 2.25 17.19 14.55
C VAL A 254 3.39 16.19 14.32
N MET A 255 4.37 16.56 13.50
CA MET A 255 5.51 15.70 13.17
C MET A 255 6.48 15.50 14.35
N GLY A 256 6.63 16.50 15.19
CA GLY A 256 7.52 16.48 16.36
C GLY A 256 6.79 16.00 17.62
N GLU A 257 6.14 16.93 18.31
CA GLU A 257 5.62 16.72 19.68
C GLU A 257 4.51 15.65 19.72
N VAL A 258 3.53 15.71 18.82
CA VAL A 258 2.44 14.72 18.78
C VAL A 258 2.99 13.34 18.46
N SER A 259 3.80 13.21 17.41
CA SER A 259 4.41 11.94 17.02
C SER A 259 5.32 11.38 18.11
N ALA A 260 6.10 12.22 18.81
CA ALA A 260 6.94 11.80 19.91
C ALA A 260 6.10 11.27 21.09
N ALA A 261 4.99 11.92 21.42
CA ALA A 261 4.09 11.48 22.48
C ALA A 261 3.44 10.12 22.16
N LEU A 262 3.00 9.93 20.91
CA LEU A 262 2.44 8.65 20.44
C LEU A 262 3.46 7.51 20.52
N ASN A 263 4.70 7.76 20.10
CA ASN A 263 5.76 6.76 20.09
C ASN A 263 6.25 6.37 21.51
N GLN A 264 6.04 7.22 22.52
CA GLN A 264 6.44 6.95 23.90
C GLN A 264 5.44 6.08 24.66
N THR A 265 4.23 5.92 24.17
CA THR A 265 3.16 5.21 24.86
C THR A 265 2.64 4.08 23.98
N GLU A 266 2.83 2.85 24.43
CA GLU A 266 2.36 1.66 23.71
C GLU A 266 0.83 1.69 23.55
N GLY A 267 0.35 1.37 22.36
CA GLY A 267 -1.08 1.33 22.03
C GLY A 267 -1.73 2.68 21.71
N LEU A 268 -0.98 3.80 21.74
CA LEU A 268 -1.48 5.07 21.25
C LEU A 268 -1.30 5.17 19.73
N THR A 269 -2.35 5.64 19.09
CA THR A 269 -2.40 6.01 17.67
C THR A 269 -2.87 7.45 17.56
N ILE A 270 -2.78 8.03 16.38
CA ILE A 270 -3.22 9.41 16.16
C ILE A 270 -4.75 9.56 16.39
N GLU A 271 -5.52 8.50 16.11
CA GLU A 271 -6.97 8.48 16.27
C GLU A 271 -7.40 8.49 17.75
N ASN A 272 -6.58 7.95 18.63
CA ASN A 272 -6.82 7.96 20.08
C ASN A 272 -5.83 8.84 20.86
N ALA A 273 -5.21 9.81 20.15
CA ALA A 273 -4.26 10.74 20.75
C ALA A 273 -4.90 11.49 21.94
N PRO A 274 -4.18 11.61 23.07
CA PRO A 274 -4.72 12.24 24.29
C PRO A 274 -4.95 13.75 24.12
N VAL A 275 -4.32 14.37 23.14
CA VAL A 275 -4.47 15.79 22.79
C VAL A 275 -5.19 15.88 21.46
N SER A 276 -6.39 16.47 21.46
CA SER A 276 -7.15 16.72 20.24
C SER A 276 -6.54 17.87 19.42
N PRO A 277 -6.82 17.98 18.10
CA PRO A 277 -6.43 19.14 17.30
C PRO A 277 -6.88 20.48 17.91
N ASP A 278 -8.09 20.55 18.47
CA ASP A 278 -8.63 21.77 19.12
C ASP A 278 -7.82 22.16 20.35
N THR A 279 -7.47 21.18 21.19
CA THR A 279 -6.65 21.42 22.37
C THR A 279 -5.24 21.88 21.96
N LEU A 280 -4.66 21.25 20.94
CA LEU A 280 -3.35 21.63 20.42
C LEU A 280 -3.40 23.06 19.80
N ALA A 281 -4.44 23.42 19.09
CA ALA A 281 -4.62 24.76 18.55
C ALA A 281 -4.66 25.82 19.69
N ALA A 282 -5.36 25.51 20.79
CA ALA A 282 -5.41 26.38 21.96
C ALA A 282 -4.02 26.54 22.62
N ILE A 283 -3.25 25.46 22.74
CA ILE A 283 -1.86 25.48 23.25
C ILE A 283 -0.99 26.35 22.35
N MET A 284 -1.03 26.14 21.03
CA MET A 284 -0.26 26.91 20.07
C MET A 284 -0.63 28.40 20.11
N GLY A 285 -1.91 28.71 20.33
CA GLY A 285 -2.36 30.09 20.53
C GLY A 285 -1.71 30.75 21.76
N ARG A 286 -1.58 30.01 22.87
CA ARG A 286 -0.92 30.49 24.08
C ARG A 286 0.61 30.61 23.96
N VAL A 287 1.21 29.81 23.11
CA VAL A 287 2.62 29.97 22.74
C VAL A 287 2.80 31.20 21.89
N ALA A 288 1.91 31.44 20.93
CA ALA A 288 1.99 32.56 20.02
C ALA A 288 1.76 33.92 20.69
N ASP A 289 0.89 33.97 21.71
CA ASP A 289 0.63 35.21 22.52
C ASP A 289 1.65 35.42 23.66
N GLY A 290 2.60 34.51 23.84
CA GLY A 290 3.64 34.56 24.85
C GLY A 290 3.17 34.22 26.26
N THR A 291 1.95 33.72 26.44
CA THR A 291 1.43 33.27 27.75
C THR A 291 2.24 32.07 28.26
N ILE A 292 2.63 31.14 27.39
CA ILE A 292 3.50 30.02 27.69
C ILE A 292 4.70 30.01 26.73
N CYS A 293 5.84 29.52 27.24
CA CYS A 293 7.06 29.39 26.46
C CYS A 293 7.28 27.92 26.10
N LEU A 294 7.77 27.65 24.88
CA LEU A 294 8.12 26.30 24.45
C LEU A 294 9.07 25.57 25.39
N LEU A 295 9.96 26.29 26.09
CA LEU A 295 10.85 25.71 27.09
C LEU A 295 10.14 25.14 28.33
N TYR A 296 8.92 25.61 28.59
CA TYR A 296 8.10 25.10 29.71
C TYR A 296 7.13 24.00 29.30
N THR A 297 6.93 23.79 28.00
CA THR A 297 6.07 22.72 27.48
C THR A 297 6.82 21.40 27.29
N SER A 298 8.16 21.46 27.25
CA SER A 298 9.01 20.27 27.19
C SER A 298 9.53 19.91 28.58
N PRO A 299 9.38 18.65 29.06
CA PRO A 299 9.90 18.28 30.40
C PRO A 299 11.41 18.50 30.45
N SER A 300 11.81 19.45 31.30
CA SER A 300 13.23 19.71 31.53
C SER A 300 13.89 18.49 32.20
N PRO A 301 15.16 18.19 31.90
CA PRO A 301 15.91 17.20 32.67
C PRO A 301 15.93 17.47 34.19
N ARG A 302 15.64 18.71 34.61
CA ARG A 302 15.50 19.08 36.02
C ARG A 302 14.17 18.61 36.64
N ASP A 303 13.12 18.48 35.85
CA ASP A 303 11.79 18.05 36.32
C ASP A 303 11.75 16.56 36.69
N LYS A 304 12.73 15.78 36.20
CA LYS A 304 12.90 14.35 36.52
C LYS A 304 13.59 14.09 37.88
N ARG A 305 13.90 15.12 38.65
CA ARG A 305 14.61 15.01 39.96
C ARG A 305 13.76 15.36 41.17
N GLN A 306 12.44 15.41 41.04
CA GLN A 306 11.53 15.53 42.18
C GLN A 306 10.76 14.23 42.42
#